data_fc9a17cde46a96f1b2597fc46c8eb341
#
_entry.id   fc9a17cde46a96f1b2597fc46c8eb341
#
_cell.length_a   1.000
_cell.length_b   1.000
_cell.length_c   1.000
_cell.angle_alpha   90.00
_cell.angle_beta   90.00
_cell.angle_gamma   90.00
#
_symmetry.space_group_name_H-M   'P 1'
#
loop_
_entity.id
_entity.type
_entity.pdbx_description
1 polymer ?
#
loop_
_entity_poly.entity_id
_entity_poly.type
_entity_poly.pdbx_seq_one_letter_code
_entity_poly.pdbx_strand_id
1 'polypeptide(L)'
;SPSPSEFNIQHTGITMKIWKFRNQPDKGPCPAGWADKLGVPQVVADLLWQRGLETSAQMDSFLSPGLRHLAPPDCWPGMQEAVDALEQGIREGRNVLIWGDYDVDGITGATLILQTLRFHDVPSTVHLPDRRKEGYGLNIPEIERLAAEEGPGILLTVDCGISDVKAVERARELGFMV
;
A
#
# COMPACT_ATOMS: atom_id res chain seq x y z
N SER A 1 15.32 -30.87 -31.03
CA SER A 1 14.56 -30.75 -29.80
C SER A 1 13.54 -29.60 -29.96
N PRO A 2 12.25 -29.84 -29.79
CA PRO A 2 11.26 -28.78 -29.95
C PRO A 2 11.29 -27.86 -28.72
N SER A 3 11.19 -26.55 -28.97
CA SER A 3 11.00 -25.52 -27.97
C SER A 3 9.72 -25.79 -27.14
N PRO A 4 9.64 -25.35 -25.88
CA PRO A 4 8.41 -25.48 -25.11
C PRO A 4 7.36 -24.57 -25.69
N SER A 5 6.64 -25.11 -26.66
CA SER A 5 5.60 -24.47 -27.42
C SER A 5 4.25 -24.77 -26.80
N GLU A 6 3.43 -23.81 -26.79
CA GLU A 6 1.99 -23.77 -26.89
C GLU A 6 1.27 -25.12 -26.74
N PHE A 7 0.75 -25.40 -25.56
CA PHE A 7 -0.31 -26.40 -25.41
C PHE A 7 -1.62 -25.81 -25.99
N ASN A 8 -1.91 -26.21 -27.21
CA ASN A 8 -3.16 -25.87 -27.87
C ASN A 8 -4.15 -27.04 -27.71
N ILE A 9 -5.12 -26.90 -26.80
CA ILE A 9 -6.23 -27.83 -26.68
C ILE A 9 -7.45 -27.15 -27.28
N GLN A 10 -7.80 -27.53 -28.49
CA GLN A 10 -9.05 -27.14 -29.13
C GLN A 10 -10.16 -28.08 -28.65
N HIS A 11 -11.13 -27.55 -27.90
CA HIS A 11 -12.49 -28.10 -27.83
C HIS A 11 -13.52 -27.00 -27.66
N THR A 12 -14.41 -26.90 -28.67
CA THR A 12 -15.80 -26.45 -28.66
C THR A 12 -16.12 -25.20 -27.81
N GLY A 13 -16.09 -24.03 -28.44
CA GLY A 13 -16.93 -22.87 -28.03
C GLY A 13 -16.53 -22.15 -26.73
N ILE A 14 -15.53 -22.59 -26.03
CA ILE A 14 -15.04 -21.96 -24.81
C ILE A 14 -13.74 -21.23 -25.15
N THR A 15 -13.72 -19.91 -24.99
CA THR A 15 -12.49 -19.12 -25.11
C THR A 15 -11.55 -19.53 -23.98
N MET A 16 -10.61 -20.43 -24.28
CA MET A 16 -9.63 -20.86 -23.27
C MET A 16 -8.62 -19.76 -23.02
N LYS A 17 -8.38 -19.44 -21.75
CA LYS A 17 -7.31 -18.56 -21.35
C LYS A 17 -5.98 -19.27 -21.60
N ILE A 18 -5.13 -18.68 -22.45
CA ILE A 18 -3.80 -19.19 -22.72
C ILE A 18 -2.86 -18.71 -21.61
N TRP A 19 -2.26 -19.62 -20.89
CA TRP A 19 -1.21 -19.32 -19.93
C TRP A 19 0.08 -19.02 -20.69
N LYS A 20 0.62 -17.81 -20.54
CA LYS A 20 1.95 -17.43 -21.02
C LYS A 20 2.88 -17.28 -19.85
N PHE A 21 3.99 -17.98 -19.86
CA PHE A 21 5.08 -17.69 -18.93
C PHE A 21 5.60 -16.27 -19.23
N ARG A 22 5.71 -15.45 -18.22
CA ARG A 22 6.31 -14.13 -18.32
C ARG A 22 7.82 -14.30 -18.30
N ASN A 23 8.38 -14.90 -19.35
CA ASN A 23 9.82 -14.96 -19.51
C ASN A 23 10.32 -13.54 -19.80
N GLN A 24 11.26 -13.07 -19.00
CA GLN A 24 12.18 -12.03 -19.44
C GLN A 24 13.24 -12.75 -20.29
N PRO A 25 13.22 -12.65 -21.62
CA PRO A 25 14.04 -13.51 -22.48
C PRO A 25 15.54 -13.30 -22.29
N ASP A 26 15.96 -12.19 -21.67
CA ASP A 26 17.36 -11.78 -21.57
C ASP A 26 17.98 -12.08 -20.19
N LYS A 27 17.22 -12.55 -19.23
CA LYS A 27 17.74 -12.86 -17.90
C LYS A 27 17.88 -14.37 -17.75
N GLY A 28 19.11 -14.85 -17.85
CA GLY A 28 19.43 -16.26 -17.64
C GLY A 28 18.95 -16.78 -16.26
N PRO A 29 19.16 -18.07 -15.97
CA PRO A 29 18.79 -18.66 -14.67
C PRO A 29 19.55 -17.98 -13.53
N CYS A 30 19.01 -18.11 -12.32
CA CYS A 30 19.68 -17.66 -11.11
C CYS A 30 21.08 -18.29 -11.03
N PRO A 31 22.13 -17.52 -10.66
CA PRO A 31 23.49 -18.06 -10.53
C PRO A 31 23.55 -19.31 -9.66
N ALA A 32 24.36 -20.29 -10.08
CA ALA A 32 24.52 -21.56 -9.38
C ALA A 32 24.96 -21.34 -7.92
N GLY A 33 24.43 -22.17 -7.02
CA GLY A 33 24.78 -22.16 -5.59
C GLY A 33 24.05 -21.10 -4.74
N TRP A 34 23.22 -20.22 -5.35
CA TRP A 34 22.47 -19.25 -4.55
C TRP A 34 21.32 -19.91 -3.80
N ALA A 35 20.65 -20.88 -4.39
CA ALA A 35 19.62 -21.66 -3.72
C ALA A 35 20.15 -22.32 -2.43
N ASP A 36 21.32 -22.99 -2.55
CA ASP A 36 21.98 -23.62 -1.41
C ASP A 36 22.41 -22.60 -0.34
N LYS A 37 23.01 -21.49 -0.77
CA LYS A 37 23.43 -20.40 0.12
C LYS A 37 22.28 -19.77 0.90
N LEU A 38 21.10 -19.70 0.28
CA LEU A 38 19.89 -19.14 0.87
C LEU A 38 19.05 -20.20 1.61
N GLY A 39 19.40 -21.47 1.50
CA GLY A 39 18.64 -22.58 2.10
C GLY A 39 17.23 -22.74 1.52
N VAL A 40 17.05 -22.42 0.24
CA VAL A 40 15.74 -22.47 -0.44
C VAL A 40 15.77 -23.40 -1.66
N PRO A 41 14.61 -23.92 -2.10
CA PRO A 41 14.52 -24.63 -3.38
C PRO A 41 14.95 -23.76 -4.56
N GLN A 42 15.55 -24.36 -5.59
CA GLN A 42 16.02 -23.65 -6.79
C GLN A 42 14.93 -22.79 -7.44
N VAL A 43 13.70 -23.29 -7.49
CA VAL A 43 12.55 -22.54 -8.05
C VAL A 43 12.30 -21.22 -7.32
N VAL A 44 12.54 -21.18 -6.01
CA VAL A 44 12.39 -19.94 -5.22
C VAL A 44 13.48 -18.94 -5.59
N ALA A 45 14.75 -19.39 -5.67
CA ALA A 45 15.86 -18.56 -6.10
C ALA A 45 15.65 -18.02 -7.52
N ASP A 46 15.18 -18.85 -8.45
CA ASP A 46 14.85 -18.44 -9.82
C ASP A 46 13.73 -17.38 -9.87
N LEU A 47 12.68 -17.54 -9.05
CA LEU A 47 11.60 -16.57 -8.97
C LEU A 47 12.06 -15.22 -8.41
N LEU A 48 12.92 -15.23 -7.40
CA LEU A 48 13.49 -14.00 -6.83
C LEU A 48 14.41 -13.30 -7.84
N TRP A 49 15.24 -14.08 -8.53
CA TRP A 49 16.09 -13.60 -9.62
C TRP A 49 15.31 -12.95 -10.74
N GLN A 50 14.22 -13.60 -11.19
CA GLN A 50 13.33 -13.03 -12.22
C GLN A 50 12.61 -11.77 -11.77
N ARG A 51 12.44 -11.56 -10.47
CA ARG A 51 11.87 -10.34 -9.89
C ARG A 51 12.87 -9.19 -9.72
N GLY A 52 14.12 -9.40 -10.13
CA GLY A 52 15.13 -8.35 -10.09
C GLY A 52 15.97 -8.30 -8.81
N LEU A 53 15.87 -9.32 -7.96
CA LEU A 53 16.78 -9.46 -6.83
C LEU A 53 18.09 -10.08 -7.33
N GLU A 54 19.09 -9.24 -7.56
CA GLU A 54 20.31 -9.59 -8.31
C GLU A 54 21.52 -9.90 -7.41
N THR A 55 21.30 -9.92 -6.12
CA THR A 55 22.32 -10.34 -5.15
C THR A 55 21.72 -11.28 -4.12
N SER A 56 22.55 -12.20 -3.60
CA SER A 56 22.11 -13.09 -2.53
C SER A 56 21.70 -12.33 -1.27
N ALA A 57 22.29 -11.16 -1.02
CA ALA A 57 21.92 -10.30 0.11
C ALA A 57 20.50 -9.70 -0.07
N GLN A 58 20.14 -9.26 -1.27
CA GLN A 58 18.78 -8.79 -1.57
C GLN A 58 17.76 -9.92 -1.41
N MET A 59 18.09 -11.12 -1.87
CA MET A 59 17.21 -12.29 -1.72
C MET A 59 17.05 -12.68 -0.24
N ASP A 60 18.12 -12.70 0.52
CA ASP A 60 18.08 -12.99 1.95
C ASP A 60 17.24 -11.95 2.70
N SER A 61 17.45 -10.67 2.43
CA SER A 61 16.65 -9.58 2.99
C SER A 61 15.15 -9.69 2.66
N PHE A 62 14.83 -10.15 1.45
CA PHE A 62 13.43 -10.37 1.04
C PHE A 62 12.82 -11.60 1.75
N LEU A 63 13.56 -12.68 1.90
CA LEU A 63 13.10 -13.93 2.53
C LEU A 63 13.05 -13.83 4.05
N SER A 64 13.84 -12.96 4.65
CA SER A 64 13.98 -12.80 6.10
C SER A 64 13.52 -11.39 6.53
N PRO A 65 12.22 -11.06 6.36
CA PRO A 65 11.73 -9.72 6.68
C PRO A 65 11.91 -9.44 8.17
N GLY A 66 12.35 -8.23 8.47
CA GLY A 66 12.53 -7.77 9.84
C GLY A 66 12.58 -6.25 9.90
N LEU A 67 12.35 -5.67 11.08
CA LEU A 67 12.33 -4.21 11.27
C LEU A 67 13.59 -3.50 10.76
N ARG A 68 14.74 -4.19 10.81
CA ARG A 68 16.03 -3.68 10.26
C ARG A 68 16.02 -3.46 8.75
N HIS A 69 15.07 -4.04 8.03
CA HIS A 69 14.94 -3.94 6.57
C HIS A 69 13.87 -2.93 6.14
N LEU A 70 13.20 -2.27 7.09
CA LEU A 70 12.29 -1.18 6.76
C LEU A 70 13.09 -0.03 6.14
N ALA A 71 12.56 0.50 5.05
CA ALA A 71 13.11 1.71 4.48
C ALA A 71 12.92 2.89 5.45
N PRO A 72 13.89 3.80 5.55
CA PRO A 72 13.72 5.01 6.34
C PRO A 72 12.50 5.81 5.83
N PRO A 73 11.66 6.35 6.72
CA PRO A 73 10.45 7.08 6.30
C PRO A 73 10.74 8.28 5.39
N ASP A 74 11.85 8.94 5.58
CA ASP A 74 12.31 10.11 4.82
C ASP A 74 12.71 9.80 3.36
N CYS A 75 12.82 8.51 2.99
CA CYS A 75 13.06 8.14 1.60
C CYS A 75 11.82 8.28 0.69
N TRP A 76 10.63 8.51 1.27
CA TRP A 76 9.41 8.66 0.52
C TRP A 76 9.23 10.10 0.04
N PRO A 77 9.02 10.34 -1.27
CA PRO A 77 8.72 11.67 -1.77
C PRO A 77 7.49 12.27 -1.07
N GLY A 78 7.60 13.53 -0.64
CA GLY A 78 6.51 14.24 0.03
C GLY A 78 6.36 13.93 1.53
N MET A 79 7.20 13.08 2.11
CA MET A 79 7.09 12.73 3.54
C MET A 79 7.30 13.95 4.43
N GLN A 80 8.32 14.77 4.16
CA GLN A 80 8.61 15.95 4.97
C GLN A 80 7.48 16.98 4.87
N GLU A 81 6.96 17.21 3.66
CA GLU A 81 5.83 18.11 3.44
C GLU A 81 4.57 17.66 4.17
N ALA A 82 4.32 16.34 4.19
CA ALA A 82 3.18 15.78 4.92
C ALA A 82 3.34 15.94 6.44
N VAL A 83 4.53 15.71 6.96
CA VAL A 83 4.83 15.91 8.40
C VAL A 83 4.68 17.37 8.77
N ASP A 84 5.25 18.29 7.99
CA ASP A 84 5.19 19.74 8.24
C ASP A 84 3.72 20.23 8.22
N ALA A 85 2.91 19.75 7.27
CA ALA A 85 1.50 20.09 7.19
C ALA A 85 0.71 19.55 8.39
N LEU A 86 0.94 18.31 8.79
CA LEU A 86 0.32 17.71 9.97
C LEU A 86 0.67 18.50 11.24
N GLU A 87 1.96 18.79 11.46
CA GLU A 87 2.41 19.55 12.60
C GLU A 87 1.84 20.98 12.62
N GLN A 88 1.74 21.63 11.45
CA GLN A 88 1.12 22.94 11.34
C GLN A 88 -0.34 22.89 11.76
N GLY A 89 -1.12 21.96 11.22
CA GLY A 89 -2.52 21.82 11.57
C GLY A 89 -2.74 21.51 13.05
N ILE A 90 -1.88 20.68 13.64
CA ILE A 90 -1.91 20.40 15.10
C ILE A 90 -1.62 21.68 15.91
N ARG A 91 -0.61 22.47 15.53
CA ARG A 91 -0.32 23.76 16.17
C ARG A 91 -1.47 24.78 16.05
N GLU A 92 -2.25 24.71 14.97
CA GLU A 92 -3.44 25.50 14.77
C GLU A 92 -4.66 24.98 15.59
N GLY A 93 -4.50 23.89 16.33
CA GLY A 93 -5.55 23.28 17.15
C GLY A 93 -6.61 22.51 16.35
N ARG A 94 -6.28 22.06 15.14
CA ARG A 94 -7.18 21.27 14.30
C ARG A 94 -7.29 19.84 14.82
N ASN A 95 -8.49 19.27 14.80
CA ASN A 95 -8.73 17.86 15.03
C ASN A 95 -8.19 17.03 13.85
N VAL A 96 -7.72 15.82 14.12
CA VAL A 96 -7.27 14.89 13.07
C VAL A 96 -8.31 13.81 12.86
N LEU A 97 -8.92 13.79 11.68
CA LEU A 97 -9.77 12.71 11.20
C LEU A 97 -8.89 11.73 10.43
N ILE A 98 -8.68 10.55 11.00
CA ILE A 98 -7.94 9.46 10.35
C ILE A 98 -8.93 8.62 9.55
N TRP A 99 -8.75 8.56 8.24
CA TRP A 99 -9.57 7.74 7.36
C TRP A 99 -8.76 6.52 6.91
N GLY A 100 -9.02 5.35 7.51
CA GLY A 100 -8.36 4.10 7.14
C GLY A 100 -9.15 3.31 6.10
N ASP A 101 -8.52 2.28 5.50
CA ASP A 101 -9.27 1.26 4.79
C ASP A 101 -9.83 0.21 5.79
N TYR A 102 -10.81 -0.56 5.33
CA TYR A 102 -11.50 -1.58 6.12
C TYR A 102 -10.72 -2.89 6.28
N ASP A 103 -9.60 -3.05 5.60
CA ASP A 103 -8.76 -4.25 5.69
C ASP A 103 -7.72 -4.15 6.81
N VAL A 104 -6.88 -5.18 6.94
CA VAL A 104 -5.89 -5.28 8.03
C VAL A 104 -4.88 -4.14 7.98
N ASP A 105 -4.44 -3.73 6.80
CA ASP A 105 -3.40 -2.71 6.65
C ASP A 105 -3.96 -1.33 7.00
N GLY A 106 -5.17 -1.01 6.52
CA GLY A 106 -5.88 0.21 6.88
C GLY A 106 -6.19 0.29 8.38
N ILE A 107 -6.72 -0.79 8.97
CA ILE A 107 -7.06 -0.83 10.40
C ILE A 107 -5.81 -0.69 11.27
N THR A 108 -4.74 -1.44 10.98
CA THR A 108 -3.52 -1.40 11.79
C THR A 108 -2.78 -0.09 11.63
N GLY A 109 -2.70 0.45 10.41
CA GLY A 109 -2.11 1.76 10.14
C GLY A 109 -2.85 2.89 10.84
N ALA A 110 -4.18 2.94 10.72
CA ALA A 110 -5.01 3.92 11.42
C ALA A 110 -4.87 3.81 12.95
N THR A 111 -4.75 2.58 13.47
CA THR A 111 -4.54 2.36 14.91
C THR A 111 -3.20 2.90 15.38
N LEU A 112 -2.11 2.68 14.64
CA LEU A 112 -0.79 3.20 14.97
C LEU A 112 -0.78 4.73 15.01
N ILE A 113 -1.38 5.37 14.01
CA ILE A 113 -1.49 6.83 13.96
C ILE A 113 -2.33 7.35 15.12
N LEU A 114 -3.50 6.75 15.38
CA LEU A 114 -4.37 7.14 16.48
C LEU A 114 -3.64 7.06 17.83
N GLN A 115 -2.93 5.97 18.09
CA GLN A 115 -2.17 5.81 19.32
C GLN A 115 -1.05 6.83 19.45
N THR A 116 -0.36 7.14 18.35
CA THR A 116 0.69 8.17 18.31
C THR A 116 0.11 9.55 18.61
N LEU A 117 -0.99 9.94 17.97
CA LEU A 117 -1.64 11.23 18.20
C LEU A 117 -2.16 11.35 19.64
N ARG A 118 -2.77 10.28 20.18
CA ARG A 118 -3.22 10.25 21.57
C ARG A 118 -2.08 10.35 22.58
N PHE A 119 -0.94 9.73 22.29
CA PHE A 119 0.25 9.84 23.14
C PHE A 119 0.76 11.29 23.23
N HIS A 120 0.50 12.10 22.22
CA HIS A 120 0.82 13.52 22.16
C HIS A 120 -0.38 14.44 22.49
N ASP A 121 -1.45 13.91 23.09
CA ASP A 121 -2.65 14.64 23.46
C ASP A 121 -3.31 15.39 22.29
N VAL A 122 -3.15 14.89 21.05
CA VAL A 122 -3.75 15.47 19.86
C VAL A 122 -5.17 14.94 19.68
N PRO A 123 -6.21 15.80 19.64
CA PRO A 123 -7.58 15.38 19.39
C PRO A 123 -7.69 14.67 18.04
N SER A 124 -8.19 13.44 18.06
CA SER A 124 -8.23 12.60 16.86
C SER A 124 -9.38 11.60 16.90
N THR A 125 -9.99 11.39 15.74
CA THR A 125 -11.05 10.40 15.49
C THR A 125 -10.64 9.49 14.34
N VAL A 126 -11.24 8.29 14.28
CA VAL A 126 -10.99 7.32 13.20
C VAL A 126 -12.29 7.01 12.51
N HIS A 127 -12.28 7.09 11.18
CA HIS A 127 -13.33 6.55 10.34
C HIS A 127 -12.78 5.35 9.55
N LEU A 128 -13.50 4.23 9.62
CA LEU A 128 -13.24 3.03 8.81
C LEU A 128 -14.51 2.77 8.00
N PRO A 129 -14.45 2.79 6.66
CA PRO A 129 -15.65 2.69 5.85
C PRO A 129 -16.30 1.31 5.95
N ASP A 130 -17.63 1.29 5.97
CA ASP A 130 -18.39 0.05 5.78
C ASP A 130 -18.36 -0.35 4.31
N ARG A 131 -17.62 -1.41 3.99
CA ARG A 131 -17.48 -1.93 2.61
C ARG A 131 -18.79 -2.08 1.86
N ARG A 132 -19.87 -2.41 2.58
CA ARG A 132 -21.18 -2.67 1.96
C ARG A 132 -21.96 -1.40 1.64
N LYS A 133 -21.71 -0.33 2.37
CA LYS A 133 -22.44 0.94 2.26
C LYS A 133 -21.64 2.02 1.54
N GLU A 134 -20.36 2.13 1.87
CA GLU A 134 -19.49 3.23 1.45
C GLU A 134 -18.55 2.81 0.31
N GLY A 135 -18.20 1.52 0.22
CA GLY A 135 -17.25 1.02 -0.77
C GLY A 135 -15.79 1.16 -0.30
N TYR A 136 -14.87 1.24 -1.25
CA TYR A 136 -13.45 1.42 -1.01
C TYR A 136 -13.06 2.89 -1.17
N GLY A 137 -12.13 3.35 -0.33
CA GLY A 137 -11.57 4.69 -0.40
C GLY A 137 -12.41 5.77 0.26
N LEU A 138 -12.21 7.00 -0.17
CA LEU A 138 -12.92 8.16 0.38
C LEU A 138 -14.35 8.27 -0.17
N ASN A 139 -15.31 8.45 0.73
CA ASN A 139 -16.73 8.58 0.41
C ASN A 139 -17.20 10.04 0.61
N ILE A 140 -17.61 10.73 -0.45
CA ILE A 140 -18.01 12.14 -0.39
C ILE A 140 -19.17 12.40 0.58
N PRO A 141 -20.30 11.67 0.54
CA PRO A 141 -21.38 11.85 1.49
C PRO A 141 -20.94 11.73 2.96
N GLU A 142 -20.05 10.81 3.25
CA GLU A 142 -19.56 10.59 4.61
C GLU A 142 -18.60 11.71 5.05
N ILE A 143 -17.74 12.19 4.15
CA ILE A 143 -16.89 13.38 4.40
C ILE A 143 -17.75 14.60 4.72
N GLU A 144 -18.84 14.83 3.95
CA GLU A 144 -19.77 15.92 4.18
C GLU A 144 -20.48 15.80 5.54
N ARG A 145 -20.89 14.59 5.91
CA ARG A 145 -21.48 14.31 7.22
C ARG A 145 -20.51 14.61 8.36
N LEU A 146 -19.28 14.09 8.28
CA LEU A 146 -18.25 14.30 9.30
C LEU A 146 -17.85 15.78 9.40
N ALA A 147 -17.75 16.48 8.27
CA ALA A 147 -17.50 17.91 8.26
C ALA A 147 -18.60 18.72 8.98
N ALA A 148 -19.85 18.30 8.84
CA ALA A 148 -20.99 18.97 9.49
C ALA A 148 -21.08 18.66 10.99
N GLU A 149 -20.70 17.46 11.41
CA GLU A 149 -20.79 17.02 12.80
C GLU A 149 -19.60 17.45 13.66
N GLU A 150 -18.38 17.31 13.13
CA GLU A 150 -17.13 17.53 13.88
C GLU A 150 -16.41 18.83 13.48
N GLY A 151 -16.81 19.41 12.34
CA GLY A 151 -16.09 20.50 11.70
C GLY A 151 -14.87 20.05 10.89
N PRO A 152 -14.40 20.89 9.95
CA PRO A 152 -13.23 20.57 9.15
C PRO A 152 -11.94 20.68 9.98
N GLY A 153 -11.10 19.64 9.90
CA GLY A 153 -9.81 19.56 10.57
C GLY A 153 -8.71 19.16 9.59
N ILE A 154 -7.92 18.19 10.00
CA ILE A 154 -6.96 17.47 9.14
C ILE A 154 -7.60 16.14 8.74
N LEU A 155 -7.69 15.85 7.45
CA LEU A 155 -8.08 14.54 6.93
C LEU A 155 -6.81 13.76 6.56
N LEU A 156 -6.46 12.77 7.36
CA LEU A 156 -5.29 11.93 7.15
C LEU A 156 -5.72 10.56 6.65
N THR A 157 -5.43 10.25 5.39
CA THR A 157 -5.78 8.95 4.79
C THR A 157 -4.70 7.90 5.03
N VAL A 158 -5.12 6.68 5.27
CA VAL A 158 -4.25 5.53 5.56
C VAL A 158 -4.68 4.35 4.71
N ASP A 159 -3.76 3.88 3.86
CA ASP A 159 -3.97 2.74 2.95
C ASP A 159 -5.10 2.96 1.92
N CYS A 160 -5.44 4.22 1.67
CA CYS A 160 -6.44 4.63 0.69
C CYS A 160 -6.23 6.09 0.28
N GLY A 161 -7.07 6.63 -0.59
CA GLY A 161 -7.15 8.06 -0.88
C GLY A 161 -6.32 8.55 -2.07
N ILE A 162 -5.24 7.86 -2.47
CA ILE A 162 -4.34 8.36 -3.52
C ILE A 162 -5.02 8.53 -4.89
N SER A 163 -6.05 7.75 -5.17
CA SER A 163 -6.83 7.82 -6.41
C SER A 163 -8.14 8.60 -6.27
N ASP A 164 -8.48 9.04 -5.07
CA ASP A 164 -9.80 9.61 -4.74
C ASP A 164 -9.84 11.14 -4.95
N VAL A 165 -9.34 11.60 -6.11
CA VAL A 165 -9.13 13.01 -6.44
C VAL A 165 -10.37 13.87 -6.13
N LYS A 166 -11.55 13.44 -6.59
CA LYS A 166 -12.81 14.20 -6.37
C LYS A 166 -13.20 14.32 -4.90
N ALA A 167 -12.96 13.26 -4.13
CA ALA A 167 -13.26 13.27 -2.70
C ALA A 167 -12.28 14.16 -1.92
N VAL A 168 -11.01 14.14 -2.32
CA VAL A 168 -9.98 15.05 -1.78
C VAL A 168 -10.30 16.52 -2.12
N GLU A 169 -10.68 16.80 -3.36
CA GLU A 169 -11.12 18.15 -3.76
C GLU A 169 -12.32 18.60 -2.91
N ARG A 170 -13.32 17.73 -2.75
CA ARG A 170 -14.49 18.03 -1.93
C ARG A 170 -14.14 18.25 -0.45
N ALA A 171 -13.26 17.44 0.12
CA ALA A 171 -12.78 17.65 1.49
C ALA A 171 -12.10 19.01 1.65
N ARG A 172 -11.27 19.42 0.69
CA ARG A 172 -10.63 20.75 0.69
C ARG A 172 -11.62 21.89 0.58
N GLU A 173 -12.65 21.75 -0.28
CA GLU A 173 -13.75 22.74 -0.37
C GLU A 173 -14.49 22.91 0.96
N LEU A 174 -14.62 21.83 1.74
CA LEU A 174 -15.22 21.86 3.07
C LEU A 174 -14.28 22.42 4.16
N GLY A 175 -13.02 22.71 3.82
CA GLY A 175 -12.04 23.31 4.72
C GLY A 175 -11.08 22.33 5.40
N PHE A 176 -11.10 21.03 5.05
CA PHE A 176 -10.10 20.10 5.52
C PHE A 176 -8.72 20.40 4.91
N MET A 177 -7.69 20.22 5.73
CA MET A 177 -6.32 19.99 5.27
C MET A 177 -6.19 18.49 4.97
N VAL A 178 -5.80 18.10 3.74
CA VAL A 178 -5.74 16.71 3.29
C VAL A 178 -4.33 16.38 2.84
#